data_7ed24df5fad94567c3497c741f722ba9
#
_entry.id   7ed24df5fad94567c3497c741f722ba9
#
_cell.length_a   1.000
_cell.length_b   1.000
_cell.length_c   1.000
_cell.angle_alpha   90.00
_cell.angle_beta   90.00
_cell.angle_gamma   90.00
#
_symmetry.space_group_name_H-M   'P 1'
#
loop_
_entity.id
_entity.type
_entity.pdbx_description
1 polymer ?
#
loop_
_entity_poly.entity_id
_entity_poly.type
_entity_poly.pdbx_seq_one_letter_code
_entity_poly.pdbx_strand_id
1 'polypeptide(L)'
;MEIGAQMYTTRESCQTLEGFAETLTRIADIGYRTVQVSGTCPFEGEWLKAQLQRTGLKCVLTHTPPLRLLGELDQVIADHNTFGCDYVGLGYWSFDPEKDQSYEKFMETWPAVARKLQAGGKYFMYHNHDREFIHRDGKPILQRLMEEIPAEIMGFTLDTFWVQAGGGDPAQWLEKLAGRIPCIHLKDYAYGRSMAAVGEGNINFDRVFEKAEAGGTKYMLVEQDDCHGEDPVECLRRSDAYLQACGFQ
;
A
#
# COMPACT_ATOMS: atom_id res chain seq x y z
N MET A 1 10.54 10.51 6.83
CA MET A 1 9.58 9.72 6.01
C MET A 1 8.79 10.68 5.14
N GLU A 2 8.54 10.34 3.87
CA GLU A 2 7.70 11.13 2.96
C GLU A 2 6.24 10.67 3.07
N ILE A 3 5.30 11.62 3.03
CA ILE A 3 3.87 11.30 2.96
C ILE A 3 3.39 11.24 1.51
N GLY A 4 2.43 10.37 1.25
CA GLY A 4 1.85 10.18 -0.07
C GLY A 4 0.38 9.77 0.00
N ALA A 5 -0.28 9.77 -1.16
CA ALA A 5 -1.66 9.31 -1.28
C ALA A 5 -1.73 7.93 -1.94
N GLN A 6 -2.51 7.02 -1.36
CA GLN A 6 -2.90 5.77 -1.98
C GLN A 6 -4.17 5.98 -2.80
N MET A 7 -4.06 5.79 -4.11
CA MET A 7 -5.11 6.17 -5.06
C MET A 7 -6.36 5.29 -5.01
N TYR A 8 -6.33 4.16 -4.29
CA TYR A 8 -7.53 3.36 -4.07
C TYR A 8 -8.62 4.15 -3.34
N THR A 9 -8.23 5.14 -2.53
CA THR A 9 -9.15 6.11 -1.92
C THR A 9 -10.01 6.82 -2.96
N THR A 10 -9.43 7.16 -4.10
CA THR A 10 -10.07 7.90 -5.20
C THR A 10 -10.40 7.03 -6.40
N ARG A 11 -10.44 5.69 -6.24
CA ARG A 11 -10.56 4.71 -7.33
C ARG A 11 -11.71 4.98 -8.29
N GLU A 12 -12.86 5.42 -7.78
CA GLU A 12 -14.04 5.67 -8.61
C GLU A 12 -13.80 6.77 -9.65
N SER A 13 -12.96 7.75 -9.32
CA SER A 13 -12.56 8.82 -10.23
C SER A 13 -11.44 8.41 -11.21
N CYS A 14 -10.81 7.25 -10.99
CA CYS A 14 -9.66 6.80 -11.77
C CYS A 14 -10.01 5.71 -12.81
N GLN A 15 -11.29 5.56 -13.17
CA GLN A 15 -11.74 4.51 -14.10
C GLN A 15 -11.60 4.89 -15.59
N THR A 16 -11.14 6.11 -15.88
CA THR A 16 -10.75 6.57 -17.22
C THR A 16 -9.39 7.26 -17.13
N LEU A 17 -8.63 7.30 -18.23
CA LEU A 17 -7.34 8.00 -18.26
C LEU A 17 -7.48 9.50 -17.96
N GLU A 18 -8.56 10.13 -18.38
CA GLU A 18 -8.86 11.54 -18.11
C GLU A 18 -9.10 11.76 -16.60
N GLY A 19 -10.01 10.98 -16.00
CA GLY A 19 -10.30 11.06 -14.56
C GLY A 19 -9.10 10.72 -13.69
N PHE A 20 -8.27 9.75 -14.13
CA PHE A 20 -7.01 9.42 -13.46
C PHE A 20 -6.02 10.61 -13.52
N ALA A 21 -5.85 11.24 -14.70
CA ALA A 21 -4.98 12.41 -14.85
C ALA A 21 -5.46 13.61 -14.01
N GLU A 22 -6.76 13.85 -13.95
CA GLU A 22 -7.36 14.90 -13.11
C GLU A 22 -7.16 14.61 -11.63
N THR A 23 -7.36 13.36 -11.21
CA THR A 23 -7.16 12.93 -9.81
C THR A 23 -5.71 13.12 -9.37
N LEU A 24 -4.72 12.79 -10.20
CA LEU A 24 -3.31 13.07 -9.92
C LEU A 24 -3.06 14.57 -9.71
N THR A 25 -3.71 15.43 -10.49
CA THR A 25 -3.62 16.90 -10.31
C THR A 25 -4.19 17.30 -8.95
N ARG A 26 -5.41 16.83 -8.61
CA ARG A 26 -6.05 17.14 -7.32
C ARG A 26 -5.20 16.69 -6.13
N ILE A 27 -4.55 15.53 -6.22
CA ILE A 27 -3.64 15.01 -5.19
C ILE A 27 -2.40 15.91 -5.04
N ALA A 28 -1.79 16.33 -6.16
CA ALA A 28 -0.66 17.25 -6.14
C ALA A 28 -1.04 18.64 -5.57
N ASP A 29 -2.24 19.13 -5.86
CA ASP A 29 -2.77 20.41 -5.38
C ASP A 29 -3.03 20.42 -3.86
N ILE A 30 -3.29 19.25 -3.24
CA ILE A 30 -3.33 19.12 -1.77
C ILE A 30 -1.95 19.41 -1.18
N GLY A 31 -0.90 18.90 -1.79
CA GLY A 31 0.48 19.01 -1.29
C GLY A 31 1.26 17.71 -1.32
N TYR A 32 0.62 16.58 -1.56
CA TYR A 32 1.30 15.29 -1.68
C TYR A 32 2.39 15.34 -2.75
N ARG A 33 3.49 14.62 -2.51
CA ARG A 33 4.61 14.49 -3.45
C ARG A 33 4.77 13.08 -3.97
N THR A 34 4.24 12.11 -3.26
CA THR A 34 4.30 10.69 -3.63
C THR A 34 2.91 10.09 -3.74
N VAL A 35 2.78 9.08 -4.60
CA VAL A 35 1.53 8.34 -4.78
C VAL A 35 1.80 6.85 -4.87
N GLN A 36 0.82 6.08 -4.43
CA GLN A 36 0.68 4.68 -4.80
C GLN A 36 -0.43 4.53 -5.83
N VAL A 37 -0.11 3.95 -6.97
CA VAL A 37 -1.10 3.67 -8.02
C VAL A 37 -1.81 2.36 -7.72
N SER A 38 -3.12 2.43 -7.52
CA SER A 38 -3.98 1.29 -7.17
C SER A 38 -5.43 1.57 -7.55
N GLY A 39 -6.18 0.56 -8.02
CA GLY A 39 -7.60 0.67 -8.33
C GLY A 39 -7.93 1.58 -9.52
N THR A 40 -7.00 1.75 -10.46
CA THR A 40 -7.17 2.61 -11.63
C THR A 40 -7.56 1.81 -12.88
N CYS A 41 -8.03 2.51 -13.93
CA CYS A 41 -8.12 1.92 -15.26
C CYS A 41 -6.75 1.47 -15.76
N PRO A 42 -6.67 0.56 -16.76
CA PRO A 42 -5.43 0.20 -17.43
C PRO A 42 -4.73 1.42 -18.04
N PHE A 43 -3.41 1.44 -17.99
CA PHE A 43 -2.57 2.51 -18.55
C PHE A 43 -1.26 1.95 -19.09
N GLU A 44 -0.65 2.71 -20.00
CA GLU A 44 0.70 2.46 -20.52
C GLU A 44 1.76 3.12 -19.63
N GLY A 45 2.92 2.51 -19.42
CA GLY A 45 3.98 3.04 -18.57
C GLY A 45 4.43 4.44 -18.95
N GLU A 46 4.57 4.76 -20.24
CA GLU A 46 4.91 6.11 -20.73
C GLU A 46 3.80 7.13 -20.46
N TRP A 47 2.53 6.73 -20.50
CA TRP A 47 1.42 7.61 -20.14
C TRP A 47 1.51 8.01 -18.67
N LEU A 48 1.70 7.03 -17.76
CA LEU A 48 1.81 7.33 -16.34
C LEU A 48 3.03 8.23 -16.06
N LYS A 49 4.18 7.93 -16.66
CA LYS A 49 5.38 8.78 -16.55
C LYS A 49 5.10 10.24 -16.94
N ALA A 50 4.40 10.45 -18.05
CA ALA A 50 4.05 11.79 -18.50
C ALA A 50 3.13 12.51 -17.48
N GLN A 51 2.15 11.80 -16.87
CA GLN A 51 1.29 12.39 -15.84
C GLN A 51 2.05 12.73 -14.56
N LEU A 52 2.94 11.85 -14.11
CA LEU A 52 3.78 12.09 -12.94
C LEU A 52 4.70 13.30 -13.15
N GLN A 53 5.31 13.43 -14.33
CA GLN A 53 6.12 14.61 -14.70
C GLN A 53 5.29 15.89 -14.72
N ARG A 54 4.08 15.84 -15.27
CA ARG A 54 3.18 17.00 -15.35
C ARG A 54 2.74 17.51 -13.97
N THR A 55 2.53 16.59 -13.02
CA THR A 55 2.03 16.92 -11.67
C THR A 55 3.15 17.10 -10.65
N GLY A 56 4.38 16.71 -10.97
CA GLY A 56 5.51 16.70 -10.02
C GLY A 56 5.40 15.58 -8.98
N LEU A 57 4.50 14.61 -9.17
CA LEU A 57 4.34 13.45 -8.30
C LEU A 57 5.34 12.34 -8.64
N LYS A 58 5.69 11.53 -7.65
CA LYS A 58 6.48 10.32 -7.79
C LYS A 58 5.63 9.10 -7.43
N CYS A 59 5.54 8.11 -8.33
CA CYS A 59 4.96 6.81 -7.99
C CYS A 59 5.99 6.01 -7.19
N VAL A 60 5.66 5.65 -5.95
CA VAL A 60 6.58 4.93 -5.06
C VAL A 60 6.19 3.46 -4.85
N LEU A 61 4.96 3.09 -5.14
CA LEU A 61 4.43 1.74 -5.01
C LEU A 61 3.26 1.58 -5.98
N THR A 62 3.00 0.35 -6.43
CA THR A 62 1.74 0.01 -7.12
C THR A 62 1.05 -1.13 -6.41
N HIS A 63 -0.29 -1.25 -6.54
CA HIS A 63 -0.96 -2.53 -6.44
C HIS A 63 -1.20 -3.03 -7.86
N THR A 64 -0.36 -3.94 -8.29
CA THR A 64 -0.44 -4.54 -9.62
C THR A 64 -1.42 -5.71 -9.60
N PRO A 65 -2.37 -5.79 -10.55
CA PRO A 65 -3.32 -6.89 -10.61
C PRO A 65 -2.61 -8.26 -10.64
N PRO A 66 -3.08 -9.26 -9.86
CA PRO A 66 -2.46 -10.60 -9.81
C PRO A 66 -2.27 -11.25 -11.17
N LEU A 67 -3.23 -11.08 -12.10
CA LEU A 67 -3.13 -11.63 -13.45
C LEU A 67 -1.95 -11.05 -14.24
N ARG A 68 -1.64 -9.77 -14.06
CA ARG A 68 -0.46 -9.16 -14.70
C ARG A 68 0.84 -9.66 -14.06
N LEU A 69 0.88 -9.81 -12.73
CA LEU A 69 2.05 -10.37 -12.03
C LEU A 69 2.34 -11.81 -12.43
N LEU A 70 1.32 -12.59 -12.78
CA LEU A 70 1.47 -13.99 -13.15
C LEU A 70 1.71 -14.19 -14.65
N GLY A 71 1.14 -13.35 -15.51
CA GLY A 71 1.17 -13.52 -16.96
C GLY A 71 2.05 -12.55 -17.74
N GLU A 72 2.35 -11.36 -17.16
CA GLU A 72 3.00 -10.25 -17.87
C GLU A 72 4.16 -9.65 -17.07
N LEU A 73 4.85 -10.45 -16.26
CA LEU A 73 5.81 -9.94 -15.27
C LEU A 73 6.95 -9.12 -15.88
N ASP A 74 7.45 -9.51 -17.05
CA ASP A 74 8.51 -8.77 -17.75
C ASP A 74 8.02 -7.38 -18.18
N GLN A 75 6.75 -7.27 -18.63
CA GLN A 75 6.13 -5.98 -18.96
C GLN A 75 5.90 -5.13 -17.69
N VAL A 76 5.49 -5.75 -16.58
CA VAL A 76 5.36 -5.06 -15.29
C VAL A 76 6.70 -4.44 -14.87
N ILE A 77 7.80 -5.19 -14.99
CA ILE A 77 9.15 -4.69 -14.69
C ILE A 77 9.52 -3.52 -15.62
N ALA A 78 9.26 -3.66 -16.93
CA ALA A 78 9.54 -2.61 -17.92
C ALA A 78 8.74 -1.33 -17.64
N ASP A 79 7.43 -1.46 -17.34
CA ASP A 79 6.57 -0.33 -16.98
C ASP A 79 7.10 0.39 -15.73
N HIS A 80 7.45 -0.36 -14.68
CA HIS A 80 7.99 0.21 -13.43
C HIS A 80 9.35 0.89 -13.64
N ASN A 81 10.18 0.40 -14.55
CA ASN A 81 11.40 1.10 -14.96
C ASN A 81 11.07 2.41 -15.68
N THR A 82 10.05 2.41 -16.53
CA THR A 82 9.63 3.57 -17.34
C THR A 82 9.19 4.73 -16.46
N PHE A 83 8.32 4.50 -15.46
CA PHE A 83 7.86 5.56 -14.55
C PHE A 83 8.65 5.65 -13.24
N GLY A 84 9.72 4.86 -13.08
CA GLY A 84 10.68 5.01 -11.99
C GLY A 84 10.19 4.55 -10.62
N CYS A 85 9.43 3.45 -10.56
CA CYS A 85 8.92 2.87 -9.33
C CYS A 85 9.68 1.57 -8.98
N ASP A 86 10.18 1.45 -7.74
CA ASP A 86 10.97 0.30 -7.30
C ASP A 86 10.13 -0.77 -6.59
N TYR A 87 8.96 -0.41 -6.06
CA TYR A 87 8.12 -1.30 -5.28
C TYR A 87 6.89 -1.76 -6.06
N VAL A 88 6.75 -3.08 -6.19
CA VAL A 88 5.64 -3.73 -6.92
C VAL A 88 4.80 -4.51 -5.94
N GLY A 89 3.56 -4.07 -5.71
CA GLY A 89 2.71 -4.61 -4.66
C GLY A 89 1.64 -5.58 -5.14
N LEU A 90 1.40 -6.59 -4.32
CA LEU A 90 0.18 -7.39 -4.32
C LEU A 90 -0.78 -6.81 -3.28
N GLY A 91 -1.90 -6.24 -3.75
CA GLY A 91 -2.82 -5.50 -2.88
C GLY A 91 -3.76 -6.37 -2.05
N TYR A 92 -3.94 -7.64 -2.39
CA TYR A 92 -4.88 -8.51 -1.70
C TYR A 92 -4.65 -9.99 -1.97
N TRP A 93 -4.80 -10.81 -0.90
CA TRP A 93 -4.94 -12.25 -0.97
C TRP A 93 -5.88 -12.71 0.15
N SER A 94 -6.91 -13.48 -0.17
CA SER A 94 -7.98 -13.77 0.81
C SER A 94 -7.61 -14.83 1.85
N PHE A 95 -6.56 -15.61 1.64
CA PHE A 95 -6.23 -16.82 2.41
C PHE A 95 -7.43 -17.77 2.57
N ASP A 96 -8.27 -17.82 1.56
CA ASP A 96 -9.49 -18.61 1.52
C ASP A 96 -9.31 -19.80 0.57
N PRO A 97 -9.21 -21.05 1.12
CA PRO A 97 -9.01 -22.24 0.29
C PRO A 97 -10.16 -22.49 -0.70
N GLU A 98 -11.38 -22.06 -0.35
CA GLU A 98 -12.55 -22.23 -1.23
C GLU A 98 -12.45 -21.36 -2.49
N LYS A 99 -11.61 -20.32 -2.46
CA LYS A 99 -11.32 -19.42 -3.59
C LYS A 99 -10.01 -19.71 -4.30
N ASP A 100 -9.43 -20.91 -4.08
CA ASP A 100 -8.06 -21.24 -4.54
C ASP A 100 -6.99 -20.20 -4.11
N GLN A 101 -7.21 -19.60 -2.94
CA GLN A 101 -6.32 -18.61 -2.33
C GLN A 101 -5.87 -19.06 -0.94
N SER A 102 -5.46 -20.33 -0.82
CA SER A 102 -4.92 -20.88 0.43
C SER A 102 -3.54 -20.30 0.77
N TYR A 103 -3.09 -20.55 2.00
CA TYR A 103 -1.73 -20.25 2.43
C TYR A 103 -0.69 -21.00 1.59
N GLU A 104 -0.94 -22.29 1.33
CA GLU A 104 -0.08 -23.14 0.50
C GLU A 104 0.04 -22.59 -0.91
N LYS A 105 -1.07 -22.15 -1.49
CA LYS A 105 -1.09 -21.54 -2.82
C LYS A 105 -0.31 -20.22 -2.87
N PHE A 106 -0.41 -19.42 -1.79
CA PHE A 106 0.41 -18.22 -1.65
C PHE A 106 1.91 -18.58 -1.70
N MET A 107 2.33 -19.54 -0.86
CA MET A 107 3.73 -19.97 -0.72
C MET A 107 4.29 -20.64 -1.99
N GLU A 108 3.44 -21.32 -2.76
CA GLU A 108 3.81 -21.88 -4.07
C GLU A 108 4.04 -20.79 -5.12
N THR A 109 3.21 -19.74 -5.11
CA THR A 109 3.10 -18.78 -6.21
C THR A 109 4.00 -17.56 -6.03
N TRP A 110 3.82 -16.83 -4.93
CA TRP A 110 4.34 -15.47 -4.81
C TRP A 110 5.85 -15.36 -4.54
N PRO A 111 6.50 -16.30 -3.82
CA PRO A 111 7.96 -16.27 -3.69
C PRO A 111 8.72 -16.40 -5.03
N ALA A 112 8.15 -17.12 -6.00
CA ALA A 112 8.73 -17.23 -7.34
C ALA A 112 8.60 -15.91 -8.12
N VAL A 113 7.44 -15.25 -8.05
CA VAL A 113 7.22 -13.90 -8.62
C VAL A 113 8.16 -12.89 -7.97
N ALA A 114 8.28 -12.90 -6.65
CA ALA A 114 9.15 -12.01 -5.89
C ALA A 114 10.63 -12.13 -6.32
N ARG A 115 11.13 -13.35 -6.52
CA ARG A 115 12.52 -13.58 -7.03
C ARG A 115 12.73 -13.03 -8.43
N LYS A 116 11.74 -13.16 -9.32
CA LYS A 116 11.82 -12.58 -10.67
C LYS A 116 11.81 -11.05 -10.63
N LEU A 117 10.97 -10.45 -9.79
CA LEU A 117 10.97 -9.01 -9.57
C LEU A 117 12.32 -8.53 -9.05
N GLN A 118 12.90 -9.23 -8.05
CA GLN A 118 14.22 -8.93 -7.52
C GLN A 118 15.31 -9.00 -8.61
N ALA A 119 15.29 -10.03 -9.44
CA ALA A 119 16.22 -10.15 -10.57
C ALA A 119 16.08 -9.00 -11.59
N GLY A 120 14.87 -8.43 -11.71
CA GLY A 120 14.56 -7.23 -12.51
C GLY A 120 14.82 -5.90 -11.78
N GLY A 121 15.44 -5.92 -10.60
CA GLY A 121 15.74 -4.72 -9.81
C GLY A 121 14.52 -4.12 -9.09
N LYS A 122 13.45 -4.90 -8.92
CA LYS A 122 12.23 -4.48 -8.22
C LYS A 122 12.07 -5.25 -6.92
N TYR A 123 11.34 -4.67 -5.96
CA TYR A 123 11.07 -5.30 -4.69
C TYR A 123 9.58 -5.59 -4.54
N PHE A 124 9.26 -6.85 -4.26
CA PHE A 124 7.87 -7.29 -4.10
C PHE A 124 7.34 -6.89 -2.73
N MET A 125 6.15 -6.26 -2.72
CA MET A 125 5.48 -5.79 -1.51
C MET A 125 4.15 -6.49 -1.34
N TYR A 126 3.91 -7.04 -0.14
CA TYR A 126 2.64 -7.64 0.20
C TYR A 126 1.84 -6.74 1.15
N HIS A 127 0.62 -6.39 0.79
CA HIS A 127 -0.30 -5.59 1.60
C HIS A 127 -1.22 -6.49 2.42
N ASN A 128 -1.23 -6.31 3.74
CA ASN A 128 -2.08 -7.07 4.64
C ASN A 128 -3.48 -6.48 4.79
N HIS A 129 -4.42 -7.38 5.08
CA HIS A 129 -5.74 -7.09 5.62
C HIS A 129 -5.88 -7.72 7.01
N ASP A 130 -7.12 -7.86 7.51
CA ASP A 130 -7.41 -8.49 8.78
C ASP A 130 -7.28 -10.02 8.76
N ARG A 131 -7.42 -10.65 7.59
CA ARG A 131 -7.36 -12.11 7.43
C ARG A 131 -5.98 -12.70 7.73
N GLU A 132 -4.93 -11.94 7.57
CA GLU A 132 -3.56 -12.34 7.92
C GLU A 132 -3.34 -12.46 9.43
N PHE A 133 -4.31 -12.01 10.24
CA PHE A 133 -4.33 -12.19 11.68
C PHE A 133 -5.05 -13.49 12.12
N ILE A 134 -5.63 -14.25 11.19
CA ILE A 134 -6.09 -15.61 11.46
C ILE A 134 -4.88 -16.45 11.87
N HIS A 135 -5.01 -17.18 12.99
CA HIS A 135 -3.97 -18.09 13.47
C HIS A 135 -3.97 -19.38 12.68
N ARG A 136 -2.79 -19.76 12.22
CA ARG A 136 -2.50 -21.05 11.62
C ARG A 136 -1.28 -21.64 12.32
N ASP A 137 -1.43 -22.87 12.86
CA ASP A 137 -0.41 -23.54 13.64
C ASP A 137 0.13 -22.68 14.82
N GLY A 138 -0.77 -21.98 15.50
CA GLY A 138 -0.48 -21.18 16.68
C GLY A 138 0.10 -19.77 16.41
N LYS A 139 0.27 -19.39 15.14
CA LYS A 139 0.80 -18.07 14.74
C LYS A 139 -0.14 -17.36 13.75
N PRO A 140 -0.26 -16.01 13.78
CA PRO A 140 -0.90 -15.27 12.71
C PRO A 140 -0.24 -15.57 11.36
N ILE A 141 -1.04 -15.61 10.29
CA ILE A 141 -0.53 -15.81 8.91
C ILE A 141 0.53 -14.75 8.57
N LEU A 142 0.33 -13.48 8.93
CA LEU A 142 1.31 -12.41 8.68
C LEU A 142 2.68 -12.73 9.28
N GLN A 143 2.71 -13.28 10.50
CA GLN A 143 3.94 -13.68 11.15
C GLN A 143 4.61 -14.85 10.41
N ARG A 144 3.84 -15.83 9.95
CA ARG A 144 4.35 -16.95 9.17
C ARG A 144 4.97 -16.48 7.85
N LEU A 145 4.29 -15.59 7.12
CA LEU A 145 4.83 -14.99 5.89
C LEU A 145 6.16 -14.29 6.15
N MET A 146 6.25 -13.54 7.27
CA MET A 146 7.49 -12.88 7.69
C MET A 146 8.61 -13.88 7.97
N GLU A 147 8.32 -14.99 8.65
CA GLU A 147 9.32 -15.99 9.04
C GLU A 147 9.74 -16.90 7.89
N GLU A 148 8.82 -17.26 7.00
CA GLU A 148 9.01 -18.27 5.96
C GLU A 148 9.49 -17.70 4.62
N ILE A 149 9.28 -16.39 4.35
CA ILE A 149 9.71 -15.75 3.08
C ILE A 149 10.93 -14.85 3.38
N PRO A 150 12.05 -15.02 2.63
CA PRO A 150 13.24 -14.20 2.82
C PRO A 150 12.99 -12.70 2.64
N ALA A 151 13.59 -11.89 3.52
CA ALA A 151 13.44 -10.42 3.50
C ALA A 151 13.99 -9.78 2.21
N GLU A 152 14.95 -10.44 1.55
CA GLU A 152 15.59 -9.96 0.35
C GLU A 152 14.66 -9.95 -0.87
N ILE A 153 13.60 -10.76 -0.85
CA ILE A 153 12.67 -10.88 -1.98
C ILE A 153 11.31 -10.26 -1.73
N MET A 154 10.88 -10.14 -0.46
CA MET A 154 9.55 -9.63 -0.14
C MET A 154 9.56 -8.75 1.11
N GLY A 155 8.97 -7.57 0.98
CA GLY A 155 8.58 -6.70 2.08
C GLY A 155 7.07 -6.67 2.29
N PHE A 156 6.66 -5.85 3.26
CA PHE A 156 5.25 -5.67 3.60
C PHE A 156 4.86 -4.19 3.48
N THR A 157 3.69 -3.96 2.90
CA THR A 157 2.97 -2.70 3.06
C THR A 157 2.02 -2.88 4.21
N LEU A 158 2.49 -2.58 5.44
CA LEU A 158 1.66 -2.73 6.63
C LEU A 158 0.56 -1.67 6.63
N ASP A 159 -0.69 -2.12 6.76
CA ASP A 159 -1.86 -1.26 6.86
C ASP A 159 -2.32 -1.17 8.31
N THR A 160 -2.33 0.05 8.85
CA THR A 160 -2.62 0.31 10.26
C THR A 160 -4.05 -0.02 10.65
N PHE A 161 -5.03 0.26 9.78
CA PHE A 161 -6.44 -0.08 10.00
C PHE A 161 -6.65 -1.60 10.05
N TRP A 162 -6.09 -2.31 9.07
CA TRP A 162 -6.31 -3.74 8.97
C TRP A 162 -5.60 -4.53 10.07
N VAL A 163 -4.45 -4.04 10.55
CA VAL A 163 -3.82 -4.59 11.77
C VAL A 163 -4.76 -4.45 12.96
N GLN A 164 -5.29 -3.24 13.20
CA GLN A 164 -6.21 -2.98 14.31
C GLN A 164 -7.51 -3.79 14.16
N ALA A 165 -8.06 -3.88 12.95
CA ALA A 165 -9.27 -4.64 12.64
C ALA A 165 -9.08 -6.15 12.83
N GLY A 166 -7.86 -6.65 12.63
CA GLY A 166 -7.45 -8.03 12.89
C GLY A 166 -7.13 -8.33 14.36
N GLY A 167 -7.23 -7.32 15.24
CA GLY A 167 -6.95 -7.45 16.68
C GLY A 167 -5.47 -7.30 17.06
N GLY A 168 -4.64 -6.80 16.14
CA GLY A 168 -3.23 -6.48 16.40
C GLY A 168 -3.01 -5.04 16.87
N ASP A 169 -1.81 -4.73 17.33
CA ASP A 169 -1.34 -3.36 17.60
C ASP A 169 -0.44 -2.93 16.42
N PRO A 170 -0.81 -1.88 15.65
CA PRO A 170 -0.04 -1.44 14.51
C PRO A 170 1.42 -1.12 14.84
N ALA A 171 1.69 -0.43 15.93
CA ALA A 171 3.05 -0.09 16.34
C ALA A 171 3.89 -1.35 16.69
N GLN A 172 3.29 -2.34 17.34
CA GLN A 172 3.97 -3.61 17.61
C GLN A 172 4.32 -4.37 16.32
N TRP A 173 3.43 -4.34 15.32
CA TRP A 173 3.68 -5.02 14.05
C TRP A 173 4.70 -4.28 13.19
N LEU A 174 4.75 -2.95 13.23
CA LEU A 174 5.83 -2.17 12.62
C LEU A 174 7.19 -2.56 13.20
N GLU A 175 7.28 -2.71 14.53
CA GLU A 175 8.51 -3.15 15.20
C GLU A 175 8.92 -4.58 14.77
N LYS A 176 7.97 -5.54 14.70
CA LYS A 176 8.23 -6.90 14.22
C LYS A 176 8.72 -6.96 12.78
N LEU A 177 8.20 -6.10 11.91
CA LEU A 177 8.51 -6.05 10.48
C LEU A 177 9.64 -5.07 10.14
N ALA A 178 10.35 -4.53 11.13
CA ALA A 178 11.44 -3.58 10.92
C ALA A 178 12.44 -4.08 9.85
N GLY A 179 12.85 -3.17 8.96
CA GLY A 179 13.71 -3.48 7.82
C GLY A 179 12.99 -4.07 6.58
N ARG A 180 11.69 -4.37 6.69
CA ARG A 180 10.86 -4.96 5.61
C ARG A 180 9.63 -4.14 5.24
N ILE A 181 9.52 -2.91 5.73
CA ILE A 181 8.36 -2.02 5.59
C ILE A 181 8.74 -0.67 4.97
N PRO A 182 9.35 -0.64 3.77
CA PRO A 182 9.72 0.63 3.14
C PRO A 182 8.51 1.53 2.83
N CYS A 183 7.33 0.95 2.65
CA CYS A 183 6.06 1.63 2.47
C CYS A 183 5.04 1.09 3.48
N ILE A 184 4.24 1.97 4.09
CA ILE A 184 3.12 1.60 4.96
C ILE A 184 1.86 2.34 4.53
N HIS A 185 0.69 1.78 4.83
CA HIS A 185 -0.57 2.51 4.71
C HIS A 185 -0.94 3.13 6.06
N LEU A 186 -1.10 4.45 6.06
CA LEU A 186 -1.76 5.16 7.13
C LEU A 186 -3.26 5.18 6.84
N LYS A 187 -3.98 4.33 7.54
CA LYS A 187 -5.43 4.19 7.44
C LYS A 187 -5.99 4.15 8.85
N ASP A 188 -6.84 5.14 9.20
CA ASP A 188 -7.29 5.30 10.58
C ASP A 188 -8.52 4.46 10.89
N TYR A 189 -8.62 4.04 12.14
CA TYR A 189 -9.66 3.16 12.66
C TYR A 189 -10.54 3.89 13.67
N ALA A 190 -11.82 4.02 13.39
CA ALA A 190 -12.81 4.61 14.28
C ALA A 190 -13.75 3.58 14.91
N TYR A 191 -14.58 4.02 15.83
CA TYR A 191 -15.57 3.19 16.51
C TYR A 191 -16.45 2.42 15.51
N GLY A 192 -16.78 1.17 15.85
CA GLY A 192 -17.61 0.31 15.00
C GLY A 192 -16.89 -0.26 13.78
N ARG A 193 -15.56 -0.32 13.78
CA ARG A 193 -14.75 -0.76 12.64
C ARG A 193 -14.92 0.18 11.42
N SER A 194 -15.18 1.45 11.68
CA SER A 194 -15.31 2.48 10.66
C SER A 194 -13.94 3.03 10.26
N MET A 195 -13.80 3.43 9.02
CA MET A 195 -12.64 4.19 8.56
C MET A 195 -12.83 5.67 8.81
N ALA A 196 -11.74 6.39 9.03
CA ALA A 196 -11.73 7.84 9.19
C ALA A 196 -10.52 8.44 8.45
N ALA A 197 -10.57 9.73 8.18
CA ALA A 197 -9.37 10.45 7.76
C ALA A 197 -8.29 10.31 8.84
N VAL A 198 -7.03 10.23 8.43
CA VAL A 198 -5.90 10.04 9.37
C VAL A 198 -5.88 11.17 10.40
N GLY A 199 -5.91 10.79 11.69
CA GLY A 199 -5.99 11.71 12.82
C GLY A 199 -7.41 11.97 13.34
N GLU A 200 -8.46 11.49 12.66
CA GLU A 200 -9.86 11.62 13.11
C GLU A 200 -10.40 10.33 13.75
N GLY A 201 -9.62 9.25 13.74
CA GLY A 201 -9.96 7.96 14.36
C GLY A 201 -9.31 7.76 15.72
N ASN A 202 -8.96 6.51 16.03
CA ASN A 202 -8.50 6.10 17.36
C ASN A 202 -7.11 5.43 17.35
N ILE A 203 -6.43 5.35 16.21
CA ILE A 203 -5.07 4.79 16.15
C ILE A 203 -4.10 5.78 16.80
N ASN A 204 -3.20 5.26 17.64
CA ASN A 204 -2.12 6.07 18.21
C ASN A 204 -1.01 6.26 17.15
N PHE A 205 -1.16 7.31 16.34
CA PHE A 205 -0.21 7.61 15.28
C PHE A 205 1.16 8.06 15.78
N ASP A 206 1.29 8.65 16.96
CA ASP A 206 2.61 8.99 17.54
C ASP A 206 3.48 7.74 17.68
N ARG A 207 2.89 6.63 18.19
CA ARG A 207 3.58 5.35 18.28
C ARG A 207 3.84 4.71 16.91
N VAL A 208 2.89 4.87 15.98
CA VAL A 208 3.05 4.39 14.59
C VAL A 208 4.23 5.09 13.93
N PHE A 209 4.33 6.41 14.03
CA PHE A 209 5.43 7.19 13.44
C PHE A 209 6.78 6.81 14.04
N GLU A 210 6.87 6.71 15.39
CA GLU A 210 8.09 6.27 16.09
C GLU A 210 8.58 4.90 15.56
N LYS A 211 7.68 3.92 15.45
CA LYS A 211 8.04 2.56 15.05
C LYS A 211 8.29 2.44 13.54
N ALA A 212 7.57 3.21 12.72
CA ALA A 212 7.81 3.28 11.28
C ALA A 212 9.20 3.86 10.98
N GLU A 213 9.58 4.95 11.64
CA GLU A 213 10.90 5.57 11.49
C GLU A 213 12.01 4.61 11.93
N ALA A 214 11.88 4.03 13.12
CA ALA A 214 12.84 3.03 13.63
C ALA A 214 12.92 1.77 12.74
N GLY A 215 11.82 1.38 12.11
CA GLY A 215 11.72 0.25 11.18
C GLY A 215 12.25 0.52 9.78
N GLY A 216 12.67 1.76 9.46
CA GLY A 216 13.25 2.13 8.17
C GLY A 216 12.20 2.41 7.09
N THR A 217 10.97 2.77 7.47
CA THR A 217 9.93 3.21 6.54
C THR A 217 10.36 4.47 5.81
N LYS A 218 10.17 4.50 4.50
CA LYS A 218 10.47 5.65 3.63
C LYS A 218 9.21 6.43 3.28
N TYR A 219 8.12 5.72 3.01
CA TYR A 219 6.87 6.28 2.51
C TYR A 219 5.68 5.87 3.37
N MET A 220 4.90 6.85 3.79
CA MET A 220 3.64 6.69 4.50
C MET A 220 2.51 7.11 3.56
N LEU A 221 1.70 6.14 3.13
CA LEU A 221 0.69 6.32 2.09
C LEU A 221 -0.70 6.37 2.74
N VAL A 222 -1.34 7.53 2.67
CA VAL A 222 -2.69 7.73 3.22
C VAL A 222 -3.72 6.99 2.40
N GLU A 223 -4.53 6.16 3.04
CA GLU A 223 -5.61 5.41 2.40
C GLU A 223 -6.89 5.45 3.24
N GLN A 224 -8.04 5.57 2.57
CA GLN A 224 -9.37 5.43 3.15
C GLN A 224 -10.30 4.81 2.11
N ASP A 225 -10.69 3.52 2.29
CA ASP A 225 -11.49 2.80 1.30
C ASP A 225 -12.96 3.24 1.29
N ASP A 226 -13.48 3.64 2.45
CA ASP A 226 -14.83 4.14 2.63
C ASP A 226 -14.79 5.54 3.26
N CYS A 227 -15.16 6.52 2.47
CA CYS A 227 -15.27 7.92 2.89
C CYS A 227 -16.70 8.28 3.37
N HIS A 228 -17.58 7.31 3.58
CA HIS A 228 -18.93 7.50 4.11
C HIS A 228 -19.76 8.56 3.35
N GLY A 229 -19.57 8.63 2.03
CA GLY A 229 -20.27 9.58 1.15
C GLY A 229 -19.63 10.96 1.07
N GLU A 230 -18.52 11.21 1.77
CA GLU A 230 -17.72 12.43 1.58
C GLU A 230 -16.86 12.35 0.31
N ASP A 231 -16.39 13.50 -0.18
CA ASP A 231 -15.41 13.56 -1.29
C ASP A 231 -14.09 12.92 -0.82
N PRO A 232 -13.63 11.83 -1.49
CA PRO A 232 -12.39 11.16 -1.12
C PRO A 232 -11.16 12.08 -1.13
N VAL A 233 -11.15 13.09 -2.00
CA VAL A 233 -10.04 14.07 -2.06
C VAL A 233 -10.06 14.99 -0.84
N GLU A 234 -11.24 15.30 -0.30
CA GLU A 234 -11.34 16.06 0.96
C GLU A 234 -10.88 15.23 2.17
N CYS A 235 -11.17 13.92 2.19
CA CYS A 235 -10.62 13.03 3.23
C CYS A 235 -9.09 12.98 3.17
N LEU A 236 -8.50 12.91 1.96
CA LEU A 236 -7.04 13.00 1.78
C LEU A 236 -6.50 14.35 2.24
N ARG A 237 -7.20 15.47 1.99
CA ARG A 237 -6.78 16.81 2.43
C ARG A 237 -6.75 16.94 3.94
N ARG A 238 -7.76 16.44 4.65
CA ARG A 238 -7.80 16.46 6.12
C ARG A 238 -6.67 15.61 6.71
N SER A 239 -6.44 14.44 6.13
CA SER A 239 -5.32 13.56 6.51
C SER A 239 -3.96 14.24 6.31
N ASP A 240 -3.75 14.92 5.19
CA ASP A 240 -2.53 15.69 4.91
C ASP A 240 -2.34 16.82 5.93
N ALA A 241 -3.40 17.58 6.24
CA ALA A 241 -3.35 18.66 7.21
C ALA A 241 -2.96 18.16 8.62
N TYR A 242 -3.47 17.00 9.04
CA TYR A 242 -3.06 16.37 10.29
C TYR A 242 -1.57 15.96 10.25
N LEU A 243 -1.13 15.32 9.18
CA LEU A 243 0.26 14.87 9.04
C LEU A 243 1.25 16.05 8.99
N GLN A 244 0.89 17.15 8.33
CA GLN A 244 1.67 18.38 8.35
C GLN A 244 1.76 18.98 9.76
N ALA A 245 0.67 18.97 10.55
CA ALA A 245 0.68 19.38 11.94
C ALA A 245 1.57 18.49 12.83
N CYS A 246 1.75 17.21 12.45
CA CYS A 246 2.71 16.30 13.08
C CYS A 246 4.16 16.50 12.60
N GLY A 247 4.42 17.42 11.65
CA GLY A 247 5.76 17.76 11.14
C GLY A 247 6.21 17.00 9.89
N PHE A 248 5.32 16.26 9.23
CA PHE A 248 5.61 15.59 7.96
C PHE A 248 5.31 16.48 6.75
N GLN A 249 6.02 16.25 5.63
CA GLN A 249 5.85 16.97 4.37
C GLN A 249 5.82 16.01 3.16
#